data_61f45ebcb6b30f70579756d3e8151b92
#
_entry.id   61f45ebcb6b30f70579756d3e8151b92
#
_cell.length_a   1.000
_cell.length_b   1.000
_cell.length_c   1.000
_cell.angle_alpha   90.00
_cell.angle_beta   90.00
_cell.angle_gamma   90.00
#
_symmetry.space_group_name_H-M   'P 1'
#
loop_
_entity.id
_entity.type
_entity.pdbx_description
1 polymer ?
#
loop_
_entity_poly.entity_id
_entity_poly.type
_entity_poly.pdbx_seq_one_letter_code
_entity_poly.pdbx_strand_id
1 'polypeptide(L)'
;TLSPSSAASDVYKRQVQNILNLFDGAGYDVSFTLVNAKDYGVAEERKRVFYIGFRKDLNIDFGFPKGSTKEDDKKITLRDIIWDLQDTAVPSGEKNHHNPEAINNNEYYTGAYSPIFMSRNRVKSWDEQAFTVQASGRQCQLHPQAPKMVKVGQNDCRFVEGKEHLYRRMTIREVARVQGFPDNFKFIYEDTNTAYKMIGNAVPVNLAYEIAVAIKKYLEGNSADVVVDDDVIDAKEVNEKKVSTKSNDQGRAYEYAWIKTLYKALCEMRKTKIVDNSSLHANEKAWMLMDEEMQQTFMISAEAAINEVLEMEPRLSENDNDELTLEFQKDGAGVKGDVRDIVIRRDDIEWEIGLSIKHNHDAVKHSRLSHKLDFGKEWFDIPCSNEYWGAVNPIFDMLKSEKENGSRWSEIVQKDENVYVPLLQAFMDEVNRAYKEDKNMPEKMIEYLIGKEDYYKIVSHDSKRLTLIHTFNMHDTLNKSSKDKVSEIEVPVVELPTRLIDIGFKPKSNNTVEMILDNGWQLSFRIHSASTKVEPSLKFDVQFISMPVSVCTIKCVWK
;
A
#
# COMPACT_ATOMS: atom_id res chain seq x y z
N THR A 1 14.85 -22.04 -7.40
CA THR A 1 14.30 -20.80 -7.97
C THR A 1 12.88 -20.63 -7.48
N LEU A 2 12.72 -19.93 -6.36
CA LEU A 2 11.40 -19.48 -5.91
C LEU A 2 10.97 -18.36 -6.86
N SER A 3 9.90 -18.58 -7.60
CA SER A 3 9.21 -17.52 -8.33
C SER A 3 8.83 -16.41 -7.35
N PRO A 4 8.92 -15.13 -7.70
CA PRO A 4 8.35 -14.07 -6.87
C PRO A 4 6.86 -14.34 -6.69
N SER A 5 6.35 -14.26 -5.46
CA SER A 5 4.93 -14.49 -5.21
C SER A 5 4.10 -13.47 -6.02
N SER A 6 2.96 -13.91 -6.55
CA SER A 6 2.13 -13.10 -7.45
C SER A 6 1.57 -11.83 -6.78
N ALA A 7 1.38 -11.85 -5.47
CA ALA A 7 0.90 -10.69 -4.72
C ALA A 7 1.95 -9.58 -4.54
N ALA A 8 3.20 -9.94 -4.25
CA ALA A 8 4.30 -8.99 -4.32
C ALA A 8 4.39 -8.40 -5.73
N SER A 9 4.10 -9.21 -6.76
CA SER A 9 4.02 -8.77 -8.16
C SER A 9 2.92 -7.72 -8.38
N ASP A 10 1.75 -7.83 -7.78
CA ASP A 10 0.62 -6.91 -8.05
C ASP A 10 0.71 -5.59 -7.28
N VAL A 11 1.20 -5.61 -6.05
CA VAL A 11 1.58 -4.38 -5.32
C VAL A 11 2.72 -3.66 -6.05
N TYR A 12 3.71 -4.41 -6.53
CA TYR A 12 4.79 -3.88 -7.38
C TYR A 12 4.25 -3.29 -8.68
N LYS A 13 3.36 -3.97 -9.39
CA LYS A 13 2.74 -3.47 -10.64
C LYS A 13 1.97 -2.17 -10.42
N ARG A 14 1.20 -2.04 -9.32
CA ARG A 14 0.49 -0.79 -8.99
C ARG A 14 1.45 0.34 -8.65
N GLN A 15 2.51 0.06 -7.89
CA GLN A 15 3.54 1.07 -7.59
C GLN A 15 4.27 1.49 -8.86
N VAL A 16 4.64 0.54 -9.72
CA VAL A 16 5.22 0.80 -11.03
C VAL A 16 4.28 1.65 -11.89
N GLN A 17 3.00 1.28 -12.01
CA GLN A 17 2.04 2.04 -12.80
C GLN A 17 1.83 3.46 -12.28
N ASN A 18 1.80 3.66 -10.96
CA ASN A 18 1.71 5.00 -10.37
C ASN A 18 2.95 5.83 -10.69
N ILE A 19 4.15 5.24 -10.64
CA ILE A 19 5.38 5.91 -11.00
C ILE A 19 5.36 6.29 -12.49
N LEU A 20 4.98 5.37 -13.38
CA LEU A 20 4.87 5.64 -14.81
C LEU A 20 3.87 6.76 -15.11
N ASN A 21 2.71 6.76 -14.46
CA ASN A 21 1.71 7.83 -14.62
C ASN A 21 2.22 9.19 -14.13
N LEU A 22 3.03 9.24 -13.06
CA LEU A 22 3.63 10.48 -12.56
C LEU A 22 4.65 11.03 -13.57
N PHE A 23 5.48 10.19 -14.14
CA PHE A 23 6.44 10.60 -15.18
C PHE A 23 5.75 11.04 -16.46
N ASP A 24 4.73 10.28 -16.89
CA ASP A 24 3.92 10.62 -18.07
C ASP A 24 3.26 11.98 -17.91
N GLY A 25 2.64 12.22 -16.76
CA GLY A 25 2.03 13.52 -16.41
C GLY A 25 3.05 14.68 -16.30
N ALA A 26 4.32 14.37 -16.00
CA ALA A 26 5.41 15.32 -15.99
C ALA A 26 6.08 15.52 -17.37
N GLY A 27 5.61 14.84 -18.41
CA GLY A 27 6.12 14.98 -19.79
C GLY A 27 7.32 14.12 -20.13
N TYR A 28 7.48 12.95 -19.48
CA TYR A 28 8.57 12.01 -19.73
C TYR A 28 8.05 10.68 -20.29
N ASP A 29 8.75 10.13 -21.27
CA ASP A 29 8.68 8.72 -21.64
C ASP A 29 9.66 7.93 -20.78
N VAL A 30 9.20 6.83 -20.17
CA VAL A 30 9.97 6.09 -19.17
C VAL A 30 10.18 4.65 -19.58
N SER A 31 11.44 4.24 -19.60
CA SER A 31 11.86 2.84 -19.62
C SER A 31 12.19 2.39 -18.20
N PHE A 32 11.81 1.18 -17.82
CA PHE A 32 12.17 0.61 -16.53
C PHE A 32 12.50 -0.87 -16.62
N THR A 33 13.40 -1.34 -15.76
CA THR A 33 13.74 -2.75 -15.67
C THR A 33 14.31 -3.12 -14.30
N LEU A 34 14.30 -4.41 -14.00
CA LEU A 34 14.96 -4.98 -12.82
C LEU A 34 16.38 -5.37 -13.17
N VAL A 35 17.37 -4.58 -12.75
CA VAL A 35 18.79 -4.88 -12.95
C VAL A 35 19.39 -5.60 -11.75
N ASN A 36 20.36 -6.49 -11.99
CA ASN A 36 21.17 -7.07 -10.94
C ASN A 36 22.61 -6.54 -11.06
N ALA A 37 23.12 -5.92 -10.02
CA ALA A 37 24.45 -5.27 -10.03
C ALA A 37 25.58 -6.21 -10.46
N LYS A 38 25.48 -7.52 -10.15
CA LYS A 38 26.49 -8.51 -10.56
C LYS A 38 26.67 -8.64 -12.08
N ASP A 39 25.70 -8.19 -12.85
CA ASP A 39 25.73 -8.22 -14.30
C ASP A 39 26.47 -7.02 -14.90
N TYR A 40 26.85 -6.04 -14.07
CA TYR A 40 27.48 -4.77 -14.40
C TYR A 40 28.84 -4.58 -13.72
N GLY A 41 29.64 -5.62 -13.61
CA GLY A 41 30.99 -5.54 -13.02
C GLY A 41 31.02 -5.26 -11.52
N VAL A 42 30.01 -5.69 -10.78
CA VAL A 42 29.88 -5.51 -9.33
C VAL A 42 29.88 -6.87 -8.63
N ALA A 43 30.68 -7.05 -7.60
CA ALA A 43 30.76 -8.31 -6.86
C ALA A 43 29.62 -8.50 -5.84
N GLU A 44 28.40 -8.10 -6.19
CA GLU A 44 27.24 -8.10 -5.30
C GLU A 44 25.97 -8.58 -6.01
N GLU A 45 25.25 -9.49 -5.39
CA GLU A 45 23.87 -9.80 -5.79
C GLU A 45 22.90 -8.71 -5.25
N ARG A 46 22.69 -7.69 -6.06
CA ARG A 46 21.81 -6.57 -5.72
C ARG A 46 20.83 -6.29 -6.84
N LYS A 47 19.59 -6.71 -6.66
CA LYS A 47 18.51 -6.44 -7.61
C LYS A 47 17.81 -5.13 -7.24
N ARG A 48 17.66 -4.23 -8.21
CA ARG A 48 16.94 -2.95 -8.06
C ARG A 48 16.19 -2.63 -9.35
N VAL A 49 15.02 -2.04 -9.20
CA VAL A 49 14.28 -1.48 -10.34
C VAL A 49 14.83 -0.10 -10.63
N PHE A 50 15.19 0.12 -11.88
CA PHE A 50 15.59 1.43 -12.39
C PHE A 50 14.49 1.97 -13.28
N TYR A 51 14.22 3.27 -13.15
CA TYR A 51 13.35 4.05 -14.01
C TYR A 51 14.18 5.15 -14.64
N ILE A 52 14.21 5.19 -15.97
CA ILE A 52 14.94 6.20 -16.74
C ILE A 52 13.93 6.89 -17.63
N GLY A 53 13.75 8.21 -17.41
CA GLY A 53 12.79 9.02 -18.15
C GLY A 53 13.49 10.03 -19.04
N PHE A 54 13.13 10.05 -20.34
CA PHE A 54 13.50 11.12 -21.26
C PHE A 54 12.29 12.02 -21.50
N ARG A 55 12.53 13.32 -21.66
CA ARG A 55 11.45 14.24 -22.02
C ARG A 55 10.87 13.84 -23.37
N LYS A 56 9.55 13.88 -23.50
CA LYS A 56 8.81 13.43 -24.69
C LYS A 56 9.25 14.14 -25.98
N ASP A 57 9.68 15.40 -25.88
CA ASP A 57 10.17 16.18 -27.02
C ASP A 57 11.48 15.66 -27.62
N LEU A 58 12.23 14.83 -26.87
CA LEU A 58 13.46 14.20 -27.36
C LEU A 58 13.19 12.96 -28.20
N ASN A 59 12.00 12.38 -28.12
CA ASN A 59 11.57 11.17 -28.86
C ASN A 59 12.59 10.02 -28.76
N ILE A 60 13.08 9.73 -27.53
CA ILE A 60 14.07 8.69 -27.24
C ILE A 60 13.35 7.48 -26.63
N ASP A 61 13.43 6.34 -27.31
CA ASP A 61 13.04 5.02 -26.78
C ASP A 61 14.29 4.34 -26.20
N PHE A 62 14.42 4.37 -24.87
CA PHE A 62 15.64 3.93 -24.19
C PHE A 62 15.61 2.45 -23.88
N GLY A 63 16.62 1.72 -24.40
CA GLY A 63 16.92 0.34 -24.02
C GLY A 63 18.01 0.27 -22.96
N PHE A 64 17.80 -0.52 -21.92
CA PHE A 64 18.82 -0.76 -20.89
C PHE A 64 20.00 -1.53 -21.48
N PRO A 65 21.25 -1.13 -21.14
CA PRO A 65 22.43 -1.83 -21.67
C PRO A 65 22.51 -3.25 -21.09
N LYS A 66 22.91 -4.21 -21.91
CA LYS A 66 23.35 -5.52 -21.45
C LYS A 66 24.61 -5.33 -20.61
N GLY A 67 24.58 -5.74 -19.35
CA GLY A 67 25.71 -5.58 -18.44
C GLY A 67 26.96 -6.29 -18.93
N SER A 68 28.12 -5.67 -18.73
CA SER A 68 29.43 -6.16 -19.20
C SER A 68 29.84 -7.54 -18.63
N THR A 69 29.24 -7.93 -17.51
CA THR A 69 29.48 -9.21 -16.84
C THR A 69 28.21 -10.06 -16.72
N LYS A 70 27.28 -9.95 -17.68
CA LYS A 70 26.03 -10.72 -17.64
C LYS A 70 26.26 -12.23 -17.73
N GLU A 71 27.29 -12.67 -18.44
CA GLU A 71 27.68 -14.07 -18.55
C GLU A 71 28.38 -14.58 -17.28
N ASP A 72 28.08 -15.83 -16.89
CA ASP A 72 28.52 -16.35 -15.58
C ASP A 72 30.03 -16.46 -15.42
N ASP A 73 30.77 -16.70 -16.51
CA ASP A 73 32.23 -16.77 -16.53
C ASP A 73 32.93 -15.40 -16.36
N LYS A 74 32.16 -14.31 -16.47
CA LYS A 74 32.66 -12.94 -16.34
C LYS A 74 32.33 -12.29 -15.00
N LYS A 75 31.60 -12.99 -14.12
CA LYS A 75 31.19 -12.45 -12.82
C LYS A 75 32.40 -12.14 -11.94
N ILE A 76 32.41 -10.94 -11.36
CA ILE A 76 33.40 -10.54 -10.37
C ILE A 76 33.08 -11.21 -9.03
N THR A 77 34.07 -11.81 -8.38
CA THR A 77 33.93 -12.54 -7.13
C THR A 77 34.50 -11.75 -5.93
N LEU A 78 34.20 -12.19 -4.71
CA LEU A 78 34.81 -11.61 -3.51
C LEU A 78 36.33 -11.75 -3.52
N ARG A 79 36.86 -12.86 -4.04
CA ARG A 79 38.30 -13.08 -4.18
C ARG A 79 38.99 -12.00 -5.00
N ASP A 80 38.34 -11.60 -6.11
CA ASP A 80 38.93 -10.64 -7.04
C ASP A 80 39.10 -9.24 -6.42
N ILE A 81 38.28 -8.91 -5.43
CA ILE A 81 38.17 -7.52 -4.96
C ILE A 81 38.59 -7.26 -3.50
N ILE A 82 38.59 -8.28 -2.61
CA ILE A 82 38.90 -8.07 -1.20
C ILE A 82 39.99 -9.00 -0.62
N TRP A 83 40.58 -9.87 -1.46
CA TRP A 83 41.57 -10.82 -0.98
C TRP A 83 42.77 -10.16 -0.27
N ASP A 84 43.25 -9.04 -0.77
CA ASP A 84 44.38 -8.27 -0.26
C ASP A 84 44.09 -7.48 1.02
N LEU A 85 42.82 -7.34 1.41
CA LEU A 85 42.41 -6.55 2.58
C LEU A 85 42.34 -7.36 3.87
N GLN A 86 42.32 -8.69 3.80
CA GLN A 86 42.04 -9.56 4.94
C GLN A 86 43.04 -9.41 6.10
N ASP A 87 44.33 -9.23 5.79
CA ASP A 87 45.38 -9.19 6.78
C ASP A 87 45.54 -7.81 7.45
N THR A 88 44.93 -6.77 6.88
CA THR A 88 44.99 -5.39 7.40
C THR A 88 43.68 -4.93 8.03
N ALA A 89 42.71 -5.83 8.16
CA ALA A 89 41.41 -5.54 8.76
C ALA A 89 41.51 -5.44 10.29
N VAL A 90 41.06 -4.33 10.85
CA VAL A 90 41.06 -4.08 12.31
C VAL A 90 39.63 -3.95 12.85
N PRO A 91 39.36 -4.27 14.12
CA PRO A 91 38.08 -3.99 14.74
C PRO A 91 37.84 -2.47 14.86
N SER A 92 36.60 -2.06 14.86
CA SER A 92 36.21 -0.69 15.22
C SER A 92 36.62 -0.34 16.66
N GLY A 93 36.73 0.93 16.95
CA GLY A 93 36.96 1.45 18.30
C GLY A 93 35.81 1.16 19.27
N GLU A 94 35.94 1.64 20.49
CA GLU A 94 34.95 1.47 21.54
C GLU A 94 33.56 1.97 21.05
N LYS A 95 32.49 1.21 21.36
CA LYS A 95 31.11 1.49 20.92
C LYS A 95 30.94 1.63 19.40
N ASN A 96 31.84 0.99 18.64
CA ASN A 96 31.89 1.07 17.17
C ASN A 96 32.21 2.46 16.61
N HIS A 97 32.90 3.32 17.37
CA HIS A 97 33.50 4.52 16.82
C HIS A 97 34.65 4.18 15.86
N HIS A 98 35.02 5.14 15.05
CA HIS A 98 36.17 5.01 14.16
C HIS A 98 37.44 4.62 14.92
N ASN A 99 38.15 3.63 14.41
CA ASN A 99 39.45 3.24 14.92
C ASN A 99 40.57 4.03 14.22
N PRO A 100 41.32 4.89 14.92
CA PRO A 100 42.41 5.67 14.32
C PRO A 100 43.50 4.84 13.65
N GLU A 101 43.66 3.56 14.04
CA GLU A 101 44.63 2.64 13.45
C GLU A 101 44.15 2.04 12.12
N ALA A 102 42.88 2.23 11.76
CA ALA A 102 42.31 1.69 10.54
C ALA A 102 42.89 2.39 9.30
N ILE A 103 43.64 1.67 8.50
CA ILE A 103 44.17 2.18 7.23
C ILE A 103 43.04 2.15 6.17
N ASN A 104 42.78 3.29 5.55
CA ASN A 104 41.82 3.40 4.44
C ASN A 104 40.41 2.83 4.74
N ASN A 105 39.87 3.08 5.94
CA ASN A 105 38.58 2.57 6.39
C ASN A 105 38.50 1.01 6.47
N ASN A 106 39.61 0.31 6.60
CA ASN A 106 39.63 -1.16 6.70
C ASN A 106 39.33 -1.66 8.11
N GLU A 107 38.21 -1.19 8.69
CA GLU A 107 37.74 -1.58 10.01
C GLU A 107 36.34 -2.19 9.95
N TYR A 108 35.99 -3.08 10.88
CA TYR A 108 34.73 -3.79 10.91
C TYR A 108 33.94 -3.56 12.21
N TYR A 109 32.61 -3.58 12.09
CA TYR A 109 31.68 -3.45 13.20
C TYR A 109 31.78 -4.65 14.17
N THR A 110 31.91 -4.38 15.47
CA THR A 110 32.16 -5.40 16.53
C THR A 110 30.95 -5.70 17.41
N GLY A 111 29.77 -5.06 17.17
CA GLY A 111 28.55 -5.29 17.96
C GLY A 111 28.04 -6.73 17.89
N ALA A 112 27.31 -7.14 18.93
CA ALA A 112 26.77 -8.48 19.08
C ALA A 112 25.90 -8.94 17.88
N TYR A 113 25.83 -10.24 17.67
CA TYR A 113 25.00 -10.87 16.66
C TYR A 113 23.57 -11.06 17.21
N SER A 114 22.59 -10.48 16.53
CA SER A 114 21.18 -10.62 16.93
C SER A 114 20.59 -11.96 16.49
N PRO A 115 19.49 -12.44 17.11
CA PRO A 115 18.79 -13.65 16.65
C PRO A 115 18.39 -13.58 15.17
N ILE A 116 17.93 -12.42 14.68
CA ILE A 116 17.60 -12.19 13.26
C ILE A 116 18.86 -12.33 12.38
N PHE A 117 20.03 -11.88 12.85
CA PHE A 117 21.28 -12.08 12.12
C PHE A 117 21.62 -13.57 12.02
N MET A 118 21.48 -14.30 13.11
CA MET A 118 21.78 -15.74 13.22
C MET A 118 20.71 -16.66 12.61
N SER A 119 19.60 -16.12 12.10
CA SER A 119 18.51 -16.92 11.53
C SER A 119 18.85 -17.63 10.21
N ARG A 120 19.93 -17.21 9.55
CA ARG A 120 20.41 -17.77 8.27
C ARG A 120 21.92 -17.66 8.13
N ASN A 121 22.50 -18.45 7.21
CA ASN A 121 23.91 -18.29 6.87
C ASN A 121 24.21 -16.88 6.35
N ARG A 122 25.30 -16.27 6.84
CA ARG A 122 25.75 -14.92 6.48
C ARG A 122 27.12 -14.90 5.81
N VAL A 123 27.65 -16.06 5.44
CA VAL A 123 28.95 -16.20 4.80
C VAL A 123 28.77 -16.60 3.35
N LYS A 124 29.37 -15.87 2.44
CA LYS A 124 29.62 -16.27 1.05
C LYS A 124 31.03 -16.81 0.92
N SER A 125 31.28 -17.75 0.00
CA SER A 125 32.63 -18.19 -0.28
C SER A 125 33.41 -17.16 -1.11
N TRP A 126 34.71 -17.33 -1.17
CA TRP A 126 35.60 -16.45 -1.95
C TRP A 126 35.23 -16.33 -3.43
N ASP A 127 34.72 -17.39 -4.01
CA ASP A 127 34.41 -17.50 -5.44
C ASP A 127 32.90 -17.23 -5.72
N GLU A 128 32.20 -16.63 -4.75
CA GLU A 128 30.83 -16.13 -4.90
C GLU A 128 30.76 -14.59 -4.87
N GLN A 129 29.64 -14.02 -5.32
CA GLN A 129 29.32 -12.61 -5.12
C GLN A 129 28.77 -12.40 -3.71
N ALA A 130 29.01 -11.23 -3.14
CA ALA A 130 28.43 -10.79 -1.87
C ALA A 130 26.89 -10.85 -1.84
N PHE A 131 26.32 -11.02 -0.66
CA PHE A 131 24.91 -10.64 -0.46
C PHE A 131 24.75 -9.13 -0.63
N THR A 132 23.51 -8.68 -0.86
CA THR A 132 23.21 -7.25 -0.88
C THR A 132 23.79 -6.53 0.33
N VAL A 133 24.66 -5.55 0.11
CA VAL A 133 25.26 -4.71 1.14
C VAL A 133 24.18 -3.96 1.89
N GLN A 134 24.12 -4.18 3.20
CA GLN A 134 23.12 -3.59 4.08
C GLN A 134 23.57 -2.19 4.55
N ALA A 135 22.61 -1.28 4.72
CA ALA A 135 22.85 0.07 5.25
C ALA A 135 23.04 0.06 6.79
N SER A 136 23.72 -0.95 7.33
CA SER A 136 23.96 -1.12 8.75
C SER A 136 25.11 -2.09 9.01
N GLY A 137 26.07 -1.67 9.81
CA GLY A 137 27.17 -2.56 10.28
C GLY A 137 26.65 -3.77 11.05
N ARG A 138 25.57 -3.60 11.82
CA ARG A 138 24.94 -4.69 12.58
C ARG A 138 24.46 -5.83 11.69
N GLN A 139 24.00 -5.53 10.46
CA GLN A 139 23.47 -6.49 9.49
C GLN A 139 24.48 -6.84 8.39
N CYS A 140 25.69 -6.28 8.42
CA CYS A 140 26.72 -6.57 7.45
C CYS A 140 27.06 -8.07 7.43
N GLN A 141 27.20 -8.64 6.23
CA GLN A 141 27.58 -10.04 6.07
C GLN A 141 28.95 -10.36 6.69
N LEU A 142 29.20 -11.65 6.91
CA LEU A 142 30.46 -12.14 7.44
C LEU A 142 31.49 -12.30 6.30
N HIS A 143 32.76 -12.12 6.66
CA HIS A 143 33.87 -12.22 5.73
C HIS A 143 34.08 -13.67 5.24
N PRO A 144 34.47 -13.89 3.99
CA PRO A 144 34.61 -15.21 3.37
C PRO A 144 35.76 -16.08 3.93
N GLN A 145 36.59 -15.54 4.81
CA GLN A 145 37.59 -16.36 5.54
C GLN A 145 36.94 -17.41 6.45
N ALA A 146 35.73 -17.15 6.93
CA ALA A 146 35.02 -18.08 7.79
C ALA A 146 34.28 -19.14 6.94
N PRO A 147 34.12 -20.37 7.43
CA PRO A 147 33.25 -21.35 6.78
C PRO A 147 31.79 -20.93 6.84
N LYS A 148 30.96 -21.47 5.93
CA LYS A 148 29.51 -21.26 5.98
C LYS A 148 28.93 -21.72 7.32
N MET A 149 28.00 -20.95 7.88
CA MET A 149 27.35 -21.27 9.14
C MET A 149 26.56 -22.57 9.07
N VAL A 150 26.50 -23.31 10.17
CA VAL A 150 25.72 -24.56 10.28
C VAL A 150 24.28 -24.25 10.63
N LYS A 151 23.35 -24.77 9.83
CA LYS A 151 21.91 -24.68 10.11
C LYS A 151 21.53 -25.71 11.18
N VAL A 152 21.07 -25.26 12.34
CA VAL A 152 20.67 -26.12 13.47
C VAL A 152 19.16 -26.11 13.73
N GLY A 153 18.42 -25.20 13.10
CA GLY A 153 16.96 -25.10 13.20
C GLY A 153 16.34 -24.39 12.00
N GLN A 154 15.02 -24.21 11.99
CA GLN A 154 14.32 -23.56 10.87
C GLN A 154 14.84 -22.12 10.64
N ASN A 155 15.02 -21.37 11.71
CA ASN A 155 15.55 -19.99 11.72
C ASN A 155 16.73 -19.85 12.69
N ASP A 156 17.61 -20.82 12.75
CA ASP A 156 18.78 -20.83 13.62
C ASP A 156 19.97 -21.41 12.89
N CYS A 157 21.02 -20.60 12.78
CA CYS A 157 22.33 -20.98 12.27
C CYS A 157 23.39 -20.65 13.32
N ARG A 158 24.43 -21.47 13.41
CA ARG A 158 25.54 -21.28 14.37
C ARG A 158 26.87 -21.23 13.65
N PHE A 159 27.85 -20.64 14.31
CA PHE A 159 29.21 -20.71 13.87
C PHE A 159 29.72 -22.15 13.97
N VAL A 160 30.66 -22.50 13.11
CA VAL A 160 31.31 -23.82 13.18
C VAL A 160 32.15 -23.87 14.43
N GLU A 161 31.97 -24.89 15.26
CA GLU A 161 32.68 -25.09 16.51
C GLU A 161 34.19 -25.11 16.29
N GLY A 162 34.94 -24.37 17.12
CA GLY A 162 36.39 -24.20 17.05
C GLY A 162 36.86 -23.26 15.92
N LYS A 163 35.94 -22.65 15.14
CA LYS A 163 36.23 -21.69 14.08
C LYS A 163 35.65 -20.30 14.34
N GLU A 164 35.17 -20.03 15.57
CA GLU A 164 34.50 -18.80 15.96
C GLU A 164 35.33 -17.55 15.70
N HIS A 165 36.66 -17.66 15.87
CA HIS A 165 37.63 -16.58 15.67
C HIS A 165 37.72 -16.12 14.20
N LEU A 166 37.26 -16.91 13.23
CA LEU A 166 37.25 -16.56 11.82
C LEU A 166 36.05 -15.68 11.42
N TYR A 167 34.98 -15.66 12.24
CA TYR A 167 33.75 -14.95 11.93
C TYR A 167 33.85 -13.48 12.34
N ARG A 168 34.19 -12.64 11.40
CA ARG A 168 34.08 -11.19 11.51
C ARG A 168 33.15 -10.65 10.44
N ARG A 169 32.55 -9.49 10.65
CA ARG A 169 31.86 -8.78 9.58
C ARG A 169 32.86 -8.26 8.56
N MET A 170 32.42 -8.08 7.33
CA MET A 170 33.23 -7.38 6.34
C MET A 170 33.51 -5.95 6.81
N THR A 171 34.69 -5.44 6.49
CA THR A 171 35.10 -4.08 6.84
C THR A 171 34.35 -3.05 5.97
N ILE A 172 34.45 -1.78 6.36
CA ILE A 172 33.90 -0.66 5.57
C ILE A 172 34.58 -0.63 4.19
N ARG A 173 35.91 -0.82 4.10
CA ARG A 173 36.62 -0.86 2.82
C ARG A 173 36.22 -2.05 1.97
N GLU A 174 36.05 -3.22 2.56
CA GLU A 174 35.60 -4.41 1.84
C GLU A 174 34.21 -4.21 1.25
N VAL A 175 33.23 -3.70 2.00
CA VAL A 175 31.89 -3.44 1.45
C VAL A 175 31.90 -2.27 0.46
N ALA A 176 32.79 -1.31 0.59
CA ALA A 176 32.97 -0.23 -0.39
C ALA A 176 33.47 -0.78 -1.74
N ARG A 177 34.47 -1.65 -1.72
CA ARG A 177 34.97 -2.34 -2.94
C ARG A 177 33.90 -3.23 -3.56
N VAL A 178 33.09 -3.93 -2.75
CA VAL A 178 31.94 -4.70 -3.22
C VAL A 178 30.96 -3.84 -4.03
N GLN A 179 30.73 -2.60 -3.60
CA GLN A 179 29.90 -1.62 -4.31
C GLN A 179 30.65 -0.89 -5.44
N GLY A 180 31.92 -1.24 -5.71
CA GLY A 180 32.73 -0.64 -6.77
C GLY A 180 33.35 0.71 -6.43
N PHE A 181 33.38 1.14 -5.18
CA PHE A 181 34.09 2.37 -4.78
C PHE A 181 35.60 2.17 -4.89
N PRO A 182 36.33 3.10 -5.51
CA PRO A 182 37.77 3.02 -5.62
C PRO A 182 38.47 3.32 -4.28
N ASP A 183 39.70 2.84 -4.11
CA ASP A 183 40.43 2.97 -2.85
C ASP A 183 40.80 4.39 -2.46
N ASN A 184 40.90 5.30 -3.41
CA ASN A 184 41.13 6.73 -3.15
C ASN A 184 39.87 7.47 -2.65
N PHE A 185 38.69 6.84 -2.71
CA PHE A 185 37.47 7.38 -2.12
C PHE A 185 37.46 7.12 -0.62
N LYS A 186 37.61 8.16 0.19
CA LYS A 186 37.62 8.08 1.65
C LYS A 186 36.24 8.37 2.23
N PHE A 187 35.78 7.47 3.10
CA PHE A 187 34.58 7.71 3.91
C PHE A 187 34.95 8.43 5.20
N ILE A 188 34.27 9.52 5.50
CA ILE A 188 34.46 10.30 6.73
C ILE A 188 33.25 10.03 7.63
N TYR A 189 33.49 9.50 8.83
CA TYR A 189 32.45 9.13 9.79
C TYR A 189 33.03 9.11 11.21
N GLU A 190 32.17 9.27 12.20
CA GLU A 190 32.51 9.14 13.63
C GLU A 190 32.26 7.72 14.12
N ASP A 191 31.19 7.07 13.63
CA ASP A 191 30.84 5.69 13.93
C ASP A 191 30.74 4.84 12.66
N THR A 192 31.12 3.57 12.77
CA THR A 192 31.16 2.65 11.63
C THR A 192 29.80 2.39 11.01
N ASN A 193 28.70 2.45 11.80
CA ASN A 193 27.36 2.21 11.28
C ASN A 193 26.92 3.29 10.27
N THR A 194 27.38 4.54 10.50
CA THR A 194 27.19 5.64 9.53
C THR A 194 27.90 5.35 8.21
N ALA A 195 29.10 4.81 8.24
CA ALA A 195 29.82 4.41 7.03
C ALA A 195 29.10 3.29 6.25
N TYR A 196 28.66 2.23 6.93
CA TYR A 196 27.85 1.19 6.28
C TYR A 196 26.56 1.72 5.70
N LYS A 197 25.93 2.73 6.35
CA LYS A 197 24.73 3.38 5.86
C LYS A 197 24.99 4.17 4.58
N MET A 198 26.10 4.90 4.50
CA MET A 198 26.48 5.62 3.28
C MET A 198 26.67 4.65 2.10
N ILE A 199 27.43 3.57 2.30
CA ILE A 199 27.73 2.59 1.26
C ILE A 199 26.48 1.79 0.88
N GLY A 200 25.72 1.28 1.84
CA GLY A 200 24.55 0.45 1.59
C GLY A 200 23.40 1.18 0.88
N ASN A 201 23.31 2.51 1.02
CA ASN A 201 22.35 3.34 0.32
C ASN A 201 22.83 3.83 -1.06
N ALA A 202 24.09 3.64 -1.37
CA ALA A 202 24.64 4.06 -2.66
C ALA A 202 24.17 3.15 -3.82
N VAL A 203 24.18 3.69 -5.03
CA VAL A 203 24.12 2.91 -6.26
C VAL A 203 25.53 2.36 -6.54
N PRO A 204 25.68 1.05 -6.87
CA PRO A 204 26.98 0.51 -7.23
C PRO A 204 27.63 1.27 -8.38
N VAL A 205 28.91 1.62 -8.22
CA VAL A 205 29.59 2.58 -9.11
C VAL A 205 29.63 2.11 -10.56
N ASN A 206 30.02 0.86 -10.80
CA ASN A 206 30.11 0.31 -12.16
C ASN A 206 28.73 0.23 -12.83
N LEU A 207 27.70 -0.19 -12.09
CA LEU A 207 26.32 -0.21 -12.59
C LEU A 207 25.86 1.21 -12.99
N ALA A 208 26.10 2.21 -12.14
CA ALA A 208 25.77 3.59 -12.45
C ALA A 208 26.53 4.10 -13.68
N TYR A 209 27.80 3.75 -13.80
CA TYR A 209 28.65 4.14 -14.94
C TYR A 209 28.14 3.56 -16.27
N GLU A 210 27.85 2.26 -16.33
CA GLU A 210 27.37 1.62 -17.58
C GLU A 210 26.01 2.19 -18.02
N ILE A 211 25.10 2.43 -17.07
CA ILE A 211 23.82 3.09 -17.37
C ILE A 211 24.05 4.53 -17.86
N ALA A 212 24.93 5.29 -17.21
CA ALA A 212 25.23 6.66 -17.62
C ALA A 212 25.85 6.74 -19.02
N VAL A 213 26.73 5.80 -19.37
CA VAL A 213 27.30 5.70 -20.72
C VAL A 213 26.21 5.40 -21.76
N ALA A 214 25.28 4.51 -21.45
CA ALA A 214 24.15 4.23 -22.34
C ALA A 214 23.27 5.49 -22.52
N ILE A 215 22.88 6.16 -21.43
CA ILE A 215 22.10 7.42 -21.48
C ILE A 215 22.80 8.45 -22.38
N LYS A 216 24.12 8.63 -22.20
CA LYS A 216 24.91 9.57 -23.01
C LYS A 216 24.84 9.22 -24.51
N LYS A 217 25.01 7.94 -24.88
CA LYS A 217 24.92 7.48 -26.28
C LYS A 217 23.55 7.79 -26.89
N TYR A 218 22.47 7.55 -26.17
CA TYR A 218 21.11 7.89 -26.62
C TYR A 218 20.93 9.41 -26.85
N LEU A 219 21.45 10.23 -25.95
CA LEU A 219 21.40 11.70 -26.09
C LEU A 219 22.26 12.23 -27.27
N GLU A 220 23.33 11.55 -27.59
CA GLU A 220 24.22 11.89 -28.72
C GLU A 220 23.74 11.32 -30.08
N GLY A 221 22.61 10.59 -30.12
CA GLY A 221 22.08 9.97 -31.33
C GLY A 221 22.79 8.66 -31.75
N ASN A 222 23.64 8.11 -30.88
CA ASN A 222 24.45 6.90 -31.12
C ASN A 222 23.82 5.67 -30.43
N SER A 223 22.50 5.58 -30.39
CA SER A 223 21.78 4.48 -29.73
C SER A 223 22.10 3.09 -30.29
N ALA A 224 22.43 2.99 -31.57
CA ALA A 224 22.84 1.74 -32.21
C ALA A 224 24.12 1.12 -31.62
N ASP A 225 24.95 1.91 -30.93
CA ASP A 225 26.17 1.44 -30.26
C ASP A 225 25.90 0.87 -28.85
N VAL A 226 24.65 0.87 -28.40
CA VAL A 226 24.24 0.27 -27.12
C VAL A 226 23.74 -1.15 -27.40
N VAL A 227 24.44 -2.16 -26.87
CA VAL A 227 23.94 -3.53 -26.87
C VAL A 227 22.86 -3.62 -25.78
N VAL A 228 21.61 -3.70 -26.20
CA VAL A 228 20.44 -3.74 -25.30
C VAL A 228 20.31 -5.13 -24.68
N ASP A 229 19.78 -5.18 -23.46
CA ASP A 229 19.44 -6.42 -22.79
C ASP A 229 18.06 -6.92 -23.27
N ASP A 230 18.04 -8.02 -24.02
CA ASP A 230 16.81 -8.61 -24.56
C ASP A 230 15.89 -9.23 -23.49
N ASP A 231 16.40 -9.46 -22.26
CA ASP A 231 15.63 -9.97 -21.12
C ASP A 231 14.91 -8.85 -20.35
N VAL A 232 14.90 -7.63 -20.85
CA VAL A 232 14.23 -6.47 -20.24
C VAL A 232 12.72 -6.65 -20.33
N ILE A 233 12.03 -6.50 -19.22
CA ILE A 233 10.56 -6.45 -19.19
C ILE A 233 10.14 -5.11 -19.81
N ASP A 234 9.70 -5.10 -21.05
CA ASP A 234 9.18 -3.88 -21.71
C ASP A 234 7.92 -3.39 -20.99
N ALA A 235 7.84 -2.08 -20.78
CA ALA A 235 6.66 -1.42 -20.25
C ALA A 235 5.39 -1.74 -21.07
N LYS A 236 5.54 -2.07 -22.36
CA LYS A 236 4.45 -2.49 -23.25
C LYS A 236 3.97 -3.91 -22.95
N GLU A 237 4.86 -4.85 -22.56
CA GLU A 237 4.47 -6.23 -22.21
C GLU A 237 3.73 -6.34 -20.88
N VAL A 238 3.94 -5.39 -19.94
CA VAL A 238 3.20 -5.32 -18.68
C VAL A 238 1.72 -5.00 -18.92
N ASN A 239 1.37 -4.41 -20.06
CA ASN A 239 -0.01 -4.09 -20.44
C ASN A 239 -0.78 -5.26 -21.10
N GLU A 240 -0.13 -6.30 -21.60
CA GLU A 240 -0.80 -7.34 -22.42
C GLU A 240 -1.14 -8.65 -21.67
N LYS A 241 -0.61 -8.89 -20.48
CA LYS A 241 -0.98 -10.04 -19.63
C LYS A 241 -1.70 -9.62 -18.36
N LYS A 242 -2.91 -9.04 -18.54
CA LYS A 242 -3.83 -8.83 -17.44
C LYS A 242 -4.66 -10.08 -17.16
N VAL A 243 -4.27 -10.85 -16.15
CA VAL A 243 -5.25 -11.32 -15.17
C VAL A 243 -5.17 -10.32 -14.01
N SER A 244 -5.77 -9.16 -14.17
CA SER A 244 -5.96 -8.24 -13.05
C SER A 244 -7.10 -8.79 -12.19
N THR A 245 -6.82 -9.28 -11.00
CA THR A 245 -7.82 -9.27 -9.95
C THR A 245 -8.23 -7.81 -9.78
N LYS A 246 -9.44 -7.48 -10.21
CA LYS A 246 -9.97 -6.12 -10.12
C LYS A 246 -9.96 -5.73 -8.64
N SER A 247 -9.76 -4.45 -8.31
CA SER A 247 -9.87 -3.95 -6.94
C SER A 247 -11.16 -4.40 -6.23
N ASN A 248 -12.23 -4.61 -7.00
CA ASN A 248 -13.50 -5.17 -6.56
C ASN A 248 -13.37 -6.65 -6.11
N ASP A 249 -12.53 -7.45 -6.77
CA ASP A 249 -12.33 -8.87 -6.41
C ASP A 249 -11.53 -8.99 -5.09
N GLN A 250 -10.58 -8.10 -4.84
CA GLN A 250 -9.85 -8.07 -3.56
C GLN A 250 -10.75 -7.66 -2.40
N GLY A 251 -11.65 -6.68 -2.61
CA GLY A 251 -12.65 -6.30 -1.61
C GLY A 251 -13.55 -7.48 -1.25
N ARG A 252 -14.13 -8.15 -2.26
CA ARG A 252 -14.98 -9.35 -2.09
C ARG A 252 -14.23 -10.51 -1.44
N ALA A 253 -12.98 -10.75 -1.82
CA ALA A 253 -12.16 -11.79 -1.22
C ALA A 253 -11.87 -11.49 0.26
N TYR A 254 -11.65 -10.23 0.62
CA TYR A 254 -11.44 -9.82 2.01
C TYR A 254 -12.71 -9.97 2.85
N GLU A 255 -13.88 -9.62 2.30
CA GLU A 255 -15.18 -9.88 2.92
C GLU A 255 -15.39 -11.39 3.16
N TYR A 256 -14.99 -12.25 2.19
CA TYR A 256 -15.06 -13.71 2.36
C TYR A 256 -14.13 -14.22 3.47
N ALA A 257 -12.91 -13.70 3.56
CA ALA A 257 -12.00 -14.02 4.66
C ALA A 257 -12.64 -13.70 6.02
N TRP A 258 -13.30 -12.56 6.12
CA TRP A 258 -13.97 -12.13 7.36
C TRP A 258 -15.10 -13.06 7.76
N ILE A 259 -16.04 -13.38 6.86
CA ILE A 259 -17.16 -14.25 7.22
C ILE A 259 -16.68 -15.66 7.57
N LYS A 260 -15.63 -16.15 6.88
CA LYS A 260 -15.03 -17.47 7.15
C LYS A 260 -14.34 -17.53 8.50
N THR A 261 -13.57 -16.47 8.87
CA THR A 261 -12.88 -16.40 10.15
C THR A 261 -13.88 -16.22 11.29
N LEU A 262 -14.88 -15.37 11.11
CA LEU A 262 -15.96 -15.17 12.07
C LEU A 262 -16.77 -16.46 12.30
N TYR A 263 -17.13 -17.15 11.22
CA TYR A 263 -17.81 -18.44 11.32
C TYR A 263 -17.01 -19.47 12.11
N LYS A 264 -15.70 -19.59 11.82
CA LYS A 264 -14.79 -20.49 12.54
C LYS A 264 -14.76 -20.20 14.03
N ALA A 265 -14.65 -18.92 14.42
CA ALA A 265 -14.63 -18.50 15.81
C ALA A 265 -15.97 -18.77 16.52
N LEU A 266 -17.09 -18.51 15.85
CA LEU A 266 -18.43 -18.62 16.45
C LEU A 266 -18.95 -20.06 16.51
N CYS A 267 -18.65 -20.91 15.54
CA CYS A 267 -19.13 -22.30 15.54
C CYS A 267 -18.50 -23.16 16.67
N GLU A 268 -17.38 -22.71 17.25
CA GLU A 268 -16.81 -23.30 18.46
C GLU A 268 -17.59 -22.94 19.74
N MET A 269 -18.37 -21.84 19.72
CA MET A 269 -19.07 -21.29 20.86
C MET A 269 -20.58 -21.58 20.84
N ARG A 270 -21.19 -21.59 19.64
CA ARG A 270 -22.62 -21.75 19.47
C ARG A 270 -22.99 -22.25 18.08
N LYS A 271 -24.26 -22.71 17.92
CA LYS A 271 -24.80 -23.08 16.62
C LYS A 271 -24.81 -21.86 15.68
N THR A 272 -24.06 -21.94 14.59
CA THR A 272 -23.87 -20.84 13.63
C THR A 272 -24.03 -21.37 12.21
N LYS A 273 -24.66 -20.60 11.34
CA LYS A 273 -24.74 -20.91 9.90
C LYS A 273 -24.37 -19.71 9.03
N ILE A 274 -23.85 -19.99 7.84
CA ILE A 274 -23.70 -18.99 6.76
C ILE A 274 -24.85 -19.19 5.79
N VAL A 275 -25.53 -18.10 5.41
CA VAL A 275 -26.62 -18.14 4.42
C VAL A 275 -26.04 -18.36 3.04
N ASP A 276 -26.51 -19.41 2.36
CA ASP A 276 -26.17 -19.70 0.98
C ASP A 276 -26.93 -18.75 0.05
N ASN A 277 -26.21 -17.78 -0.56
CA ASN A 277 -26.76 -16.80 -1.47
C ASN A 277 -25.77 -16.42 -2.58
N SER A 278 -26.24 -15.66 -3.58
CA SER A 278 -25.41 -15.25 -4.73
C SER A 278 -24.20 -14.41 -4.34
N SER A 279 -24.29 -13.60 -3.27
CA SER A 279 -23.19 -12.79 -2.77
C SER A 279 -22.10 -13.65 -2.14
N LEU A 280 -22.47 -14.70 -1.40
CA LEU A 280 -21.51 -15.68 -0.87
C LEU A 280 -20.71 -16.33 -2.00
N HIS A 281 -21.38 -16.82 -3.05
CA HIS A 281 -20.70 -17.45 -4.19
C HIS A 281 -19.80 -16.47 -4.96
N ALA A 282 -20.22 -15.22 -5.10
CA ALA A 282 -19.41 -14.20 -5.76
C ALA A 282 -18.14 -13.86 -4.95
N ASN A 283 -18.26 -13.78 -3.62
CA ASN A 283 -17.15 -13.50 -2.72
C ASN A 283 -16.21 -14.72 -2.60
N GLU A 284 -16.74 -15.94 -2.56
CA GLU A 284 -15.95 -17.17 -2.61
C GLU A 284 -15.16 -17.30 -3.92
N LYS A 285 -15.81 -17.02 -5.06
CA LYS A 285 -15.11 -16.99 -6.36
C LYS A 285 -13.99 -15.96 -6.37
N ALA A 286 -14.21 -14.77 -5.82
CA ALA A 286 -13.17 -13.76 -5.68
C ALA A 286 -12.03 -14.24 -4.77
N TRP A 287 -12.33 -14.93 -3.67
CA TRP A 287 -11.36 -15.56 -2.77
C TRP A 287 -10.46 -16.57 -3.48
N MET A 288 -11.05 -17.44 -4.32
CA MET A 288 -10.30 -18.44 -5.08
C MET A 288 -9.37 -17.83 -6.15
N LEU A 289 -9.58 -16.56 -6.52
CA LEU A 289 -8.68 -15.83 -7.42
C LEU A 289 -7.47 -15.21 -6.70
N MET A 290 -7.47 -15.19 -5.36
CA MET A 290 -6.36 -14.67 -4.56
C MET A 290 -5.29 -15.76 -4.40
N ASP A 291 -4.02 -15.34 -4.43
CA ASP A 291 -2.91 -16.23 -4.09
C ASP A 291 -2.86 -16.53 -2.59
N GLU A 292 -2.09 -17.56 -2.22
CA GLU A 292 -1.99 -18.02 -0.83
C GLU A 292 -1.48 -16.93 0.13
N GLU A 293 -0.61 -16.03 -0.33
CA GLU A 293 -0.06 -14.95 0.51
C GLU A 293 -1.13 -13.90 0.81
N MET A 294 -1.94 -13.54 -0.19
CA MET A 294 -3.06 -12.61 -0.02
C MET A 294 -4.14 -13.23 0.86
N GLN A 295 -4.47 -14.51 0.62
CA GLN A 295 -5.41 -15.24 1.46
C GLN A 295 -4.96 -15.27 2.92
N GLN A 296 -3.69 -15.58 3.17
CA GLN A 296 -3.10 -15.58 4.51
C GLN A 296 -3.10 -14.19 5.13
N THR A 297 -2.78 -13.15 4.36
CA THR A 297 -2.82 -11.75 4.82
C THR A 297 -4.22 -11.35 5.26
N PHE A 298 -5.24 -11.69 4.48
CA PHE A 298 -6.64 -11.43 4.79
C PHE A 298 -7.11 -12.17 6.04
N MET A 299 -6.71 -13.43 6.19
CA MET A 299 -7.04 -14.21 7.39
C MET A 299 -6.39 -13.63 8.65
N ILE A 300 -5.09 -13.31 8.61
CA ILE A 300 -4.37 -12.70 9.74
C ILE A 300 -5.00 -11.36 10.14
N SER A 301 -5.38 -10.56 9.14
CA SER A 301 -6.05 -9.28 9.35
C SER A 301 -7.42 -9.44 10.05
N ALA A 302 -8.20 -10.42 9.64
CA ALA A 302 -9.48 -10.74 10.26
C ALA A 302 -9.30 -11.32 11.67
N GLU A 303 -8.40 -12.28 11.85
CA GLU A 303 -8.10 -12.91 13.15
C GLU A 303 -7.64 -11.89 14.20
N ALA A 304 -6.87 -10.88 13.78
CA ALA A 304 -6.40 -9.83 14.68
C ALA A 304 -7.54 -8.98 15.29
N ALA A 305 -8.68 -8.89 14.62
CA ALA A 305 -9.78 -8.00 15.01
C ALA A 305 -11.03 -8.74 15.54
N ILE A 306 -11.17 -10.02 15.25
CA ILE A 306 -12.38 -10.78 15.65
C ILE A 306 -12.56 -10.81 17.16
N ASN A 307 -11.50 -10.97 17.94
CA ASN A 307 -11.61 -11.02 19.40
C ASN A 307 -12.18 -9.71 19.96
N GLU A 308 -11.80 -8.57 19.38
CA GLU A 308 -12.34 -7.25 19.77
C GLU A 308 -13.82 -7.12 19.41
N VAL A 309 -14.23 -7.65 18.25
CA VAL A 309 -15.66 -7.67 17.85
C VAL A 309 -16.47 -8.55 18.82
N LEU A 310 -15.94 -9.72 19.20
CA LEU A 310 -16.59 -10.62 20.17
C LEU A 310 -16.66 -10.01 21.58
N GLU A 311 -15.66 -9.20 21.94
CA GLU A 311 -15.68 -8.48 23.23
C GLU A 311 -16.69 -7.34 23.22
N MET A 312 -16.76 -6.57 22.13
CA MET A 312 -17.74 -5.49 22.00
C MET A 312 -19.18 -5.98 21.89
N GLU A 313 -19.40 -7.21 21.38
CA GLU A 313 -20.73 -7.77 21.16
C GLU A 313 -20.93 -9.09 21.93
N PRO A 314 -21.17 -9.04 23.25
CA PRO A 314 -21.36 -10.24 24.07
C PRO A 314 -22.45 -11.19 23.58
N ARG A 315 -23.47 -10.68 22.86
CA ARG A 315 -24.55 -11.48 22.27
C ARG A 315 -24.10 -12.43 21.17
N LEU A 316 -22.92 -12.20 20.57
CA LEU A 316 -22.33 -13.12 19.61
C LEU A 316 -21.89 -14.45 20.23
N SER A 317 -21.32 -14.40 21.44
CA SER A 317 -20.80 -15.57 22.17
C SER A 317 -21.73 -16.09 23.27
N GLU A 318 -22.93 -15.51 23.43
CA GLU A 318 -23.90 -15.94 24.41
C GLU A 318 -24.29 -17.40 24.21
N ASN A 319 -24.21 -18.18 25.29
CA ASN A 319 -24.56 -19.62 25.25
C ASN A 319 -26.08 -19.80 25.31
N ASP A 320 -26.71 -19.70 24.14
CA ASP A 320 -28.15 -19.88 23.96
C ASP A 320 -28.42 -20.99 22.93
N ASN A 321 -29.64 -21.54 22.92
CA ASN A 321 -30.00 -22.63 22.00
C ASN A 321 -30.39 -22.14 20.60
N ASP A 322 -30.51 -20.85 20.37
CA ASP A 322 -30.83 -20.26 19.08
C ASP A 322 -29.65 -20.33 18.08
N GLU A 323 -29.98 -20.28 16.81
CA GLU A 323 -29.00 -20.30 15.74
C GLU A 323 -28.56 -18.88 15.34
N LEU A 324 -27.25 -18.63 15.30
CA LEU A 324 -26.69 -17.41 14.77
C LEU A 324 -26.57 -17.50 13.25
N THR A 325 -27.04 -16.48 12.54
CA THR A 325 -27.02 -16.41 11.08
C THR A 325 -26.04 -15.37 10.60
N LEU A 326 -25.09 -15.75 9.72
CA LEU A 326 -24.17 -14.87 9.02
C LEU A 326 -24.61 -14.76 7.56
N GLU A 327 -24.83 -13.55 7.06
CA GLU A 327 -25.32 -13.33 5.70
C GLU A 327 -24.58 -12.19 5.02
N PHE A 328 -24.12 -12.42 3.77
CA PHE A 328 -23.71 -11.31 2.91
C PHE A 328 -24.90 -10.54 2.39
N GLN A 329 -24.81 -9.21 2.45
CA GLN A 329 -25.80 -8.33 1.84
C GLN A 329 -25.82 -8.49 0.31
N LYS A 330 -27.01 -8.30 -0.29
CA LYS A 330 -27.18 -8.34 -1.75
C LYS A 330 -26.56 -7.10 -2.40
N ASP A 331 -25.96 -7.29 -3.55
CA ASP A 331 -25.51 -6.17 -4.39
C ASP A 331 -26.69 -5.20 -4.63
N GLY A 332 -26.52 -3.95 -4.26
CA GLY A 332 -27.55 -2.91 -4.36
C GLY A 332 -28.22 -2.49 -3.05
N ALA A 333 -27.95 -3.14 -1.91
CA ALA A 333 -28.40 -2.69 -0.59
C ALA A 333 -27.90 -1.27 -0.28
N GLY A 334 -26.66 -0.95 -0.67
CA GLY A 334 -26.05 0.37 -0.53
C GLY A 334 -26.81 1.51 -1.25
N VAL A 335 -27.57 1.22 -2.31
CA VAL A 335 -28.45 2.19 -2.98
C VAL A 335 -29.63 2.55 -2.08
N LYS A 336 -30.04 1.64 -1.20
CA LYS A 336 -31.13 1.83 -0.24
C LYS A 336 -30.65 2.39 1.11
N GLY A 337 -29.37 2.72 1.23
CA GLY A 337 -28.78 3.29 2.45
C GLY A 337 -28.18 2.28 3.43
N ASP A 338 -28.21 0.98 3.14
CA ASP A 338 -27.53 -0.03 3.97
C ASP A 338 -26.10 -0.27 3.45
N VAL A 339 -25.10 0.12 4.24
CA VAL A 339 -23.67 0.06 3.90
C VAL A 339 -22.96 -1.17 4.45
N ARG A 340 -23.70 -2.06 5.10
CA ARG A 340 -23.17 -3.28 5.71
C ARG A 340 -22.86 -4.31 4.63
N ASP A 341 -21.71 -4.95 4.72
CA ASP A 341 -21.28 -6.02 3.81
C ASP A 341 -21.69 -7.40 4.35
N ILE A 342 -21.60 -7.58 5.68
CA ILE A 342 -22.06 -8.79 6.41
C ILE A 342 -23.08 -8.36 7.46
N VAL A 343 -24.18 -9.08 7.53
CA VAL A 343 -25.18 -8.95 8.59
C VAL A 343 -25.18 -10.22 9.43
N ILE A 344 -25.18 -10.05 10.74
CA ILE A 344 -25.19 -11.11 11.73
C ILE A 344 -26.51 -11.01 12.49
N ARG A 345 -27.32 -12.10 12.52
CA ARG A 345 -28.64 -12.09 13.10
C ARG A 345 -28.86 -13.21 14.11
N ARG A 346 -29.68 -12.92 15.11
CA ARG A 346 -30.31 -13.86 16.00
C ARG A 346 -31.82 -13.65 15.91
N ASP A 347 -32.46 -14.41 15.04
CA ASP A 347 -33.88 -14.21 14.71
C ASP A 347 -34.81 -14.44 15.91
N ASP A 348 -34.46 -15.34 16.81
CA ASP A 348 -35.28 -15.68 18.01
C ASP A 348 -35.39 -14.52 19.03
N ILE A 349 -34.48 -13.56 19.00
CA ILE A 349 -34.49 -12.40 19.88
C ILE A 349 -34.55 -11.06 19.13
N GLU A 350 -34.86 -11.11 17.83
CA GLU A 350 -34.96 -9.92 16.95
C GLU A 350 -33.72 -9.02 17.07
N TRP A 351 -32.51 -9.60 17.06
CA TRP A 351 -31.27 -8.87 17.18
C TRP A 351 -30.40 -9.05 15.95
N GLU A 352 -29.87 -7.93 15.48
CA GLU A 352 -28.88 -7.94 14.38
C GLU A 352 -27.80 -6.89 14.58
N ILE A 353 -26.62 -7.13 13.99
CA ILE A 353 -25.54 -6.18 13.81
C ILE A 353 -24.96 -6.28 12.40
N GLY A 354 -24.28 -5.23 11.96
CA GLY A 354 -23.61 -5.19 10.66
C GLY A 354 -22.11 -5.01 10.74
N LEU A 355 -21.41 -5.55 9.74
CA LEU A 355 -20.01 -5.27 9.49
C LEU A 355 -19.86 -4.66 8.10
N SER A 356 -19.17 -3.52 7.99
CA SER A 356 -18.75 -2.95 6.70
C SER A 356 -17.24 -3.11 6.57
N ILE A 357 -16.80 -3.91 5.60
CA ILE A 357 -15.44 -4.43 5.50
C ILE A 357 -14.72 -3.79 4.32
N LYS A 358 -13.59 -3.16 4.58
CA LYS A 358 -12.79 -2.45 3.57
C LYS A 358 -11.32 -2.84 3.64
N HIS A 359 -10.73 -3.10 2.49
CA HIS A 359 -9.33 -3.46 2.37
C HIS A 359 -8.52 -2.30 1.79
N ASN A 360 -7.54 -1.78 2.53
CA ASN A 360 -6.66 -0.67 2.14
C ASN A 360 -7.40 0.59 1.66
N HIS A 361 -8.63 0.83 2.15
CA HIS A 361 -9.47 1.90 1.64
C HIS A 361 -10.31 2.56 2.73
N ASP A 362 -10.05 3.84 3.01
CA ASP A 362 -10.71 4.62 4.07
C ASP A 362 -11.99 5.33 3.62
N ALA A 363 -12.29 5.37 2.31
CA ALA A 363 -13.47 6.09 1.82
C ALA A 363 -14.76 5.58 2.45
N VAL A 364 -15.64 6.53 2.74
CA VAL A 364 -16.94 6.27 3.36
C VAL A 364 -17.94 5.79 2.31
N LYS A 365 -18.04 6.54 1.21
CA LYS A 365 -18.94 6.25 0.09
C LYS A 365 -18.33 6.75 -1.22
N HIS A 366 -18.55 6.01 -2.30
CA HIS A 366 -18.23 6.44 -3.66
C HIS A 366 -19.48 6.99 -4.33
N SER A 367 -19.66 8.29 -4.24
CA SER A 367 -20.70 9.00 -4.98
C SER A 367 -20.21 9.40 -6.37
N ARG A 368 -21.10 9.95 -7.19
CA ARG A 368 -20.75 10.51 -8.50
C ARG A 368 -21.43 11.86 -8.67
N LEU A 369 -20.76 12.75 -9.40
CA LEU A 369 -21.41 13.93 -9.95
C LEU A 369 -21.65 13.71 -11.45
N SER A 370 -22.87 13.99 -11.91
CA SER A 370 -23.26 13.83 -13.31
C SER A 370 -24.49 14.67 -13.63
N HIS A 371 -24.78 14.86 -14.91
CA HIS A 371 -25.94 15.57 -15.39
C HIS A 371 -27.29 14.89 -15.07
N LYS A 372 -27.31 13.69 -14.50
CA LYS A 372 -28.51 12.89 -14.20
C LYS A 372 -28.75 12.69 -12.72
N LEU A 373 -27.72 12.88 -11.90
CA LEU A 373 -27.79 12.56 -10.49
C LEU A 373 -27.99 13.85 -9.69
N ASP A 374 -29.17 13.96 -9.09
CA ASP A 374 -29.50 15.04 -8.16
C ASP A 374 -28.99 14.68 -6.77
N PHE A 375 -27.74 15.09 -6.49
CA PHE A 375 -27.08 14.77 -5.23
C PHE A 375 -27.82 15.41 -4.04
N GLY A 376 -28.39 16.59 -4.21
CA GLY A 376 -29.14 17.27 -3.15
C GLY A 376 -30.36 16.46 -2.71
N LYS A 377 -31.13 15.97 -3.67
CA LYS A 377 -32.28 15.10 -3.40
C LYS A 377 -31.85 13.76 -2.79
N GLU A 378 -30.74 13.17 -3.28
CA GLU A 378 -30.26 11.86 -2.78
C GLU A 378 -29.63 11.94 -1.40
N TRP A 379 -28.88 13.02 -1.10
CA TRP A 379 -28.08 13.08 0.12
C TRP A 379 -28.81 13.69 1.30
N PHE A 380 -29.72 14.62 1.06
CA PHE A 380 -30.41 15.35 2.13
C PHE A 380 -31.86 15.74 1.81
N ASP A 381 -32.51 15.07 0.86
CA ASP A 381 -33.92 15.24 0.45
C ASP A 381 -34.30 16.65 -0.05
N ILE A 382 -33.32 17.46 -0.48
CA ILE A 382 -33.54 18.79 -1.04
C ILE A 382 -33.05 18.77 -2.48
N PRO A 383 -33.94 18.88 -3.49
CA PRO A 383 -33.53 18.91 -4.89
C PRO A 383 -32.54 20.02 -5.19
N CYS A 384 -31.57 19.74 -6.06
CA CYS A 384 -30.63 20.75 -6.53
C CYS A 384 -31.36 21.89 -7.27
N SER A 385 -30.88 23.12 -7.06
CA SER A 385 -31.47 24.34 -7.63
C SER A 385 -31.24 24.43 -9.13
N ASN A 386 -32.04 25.29 -9.79
CA ASN A 386 -31.84 25.61 -11.20
C ASN A 386 -30.49 26.29 -11.45
N GLU A 387 -30.00 27.04 -10.50
CA GLU A 387 -28.69 27.70 -10.52
C GLU A 387 -27.56 26.63 -10.55
N TYR A 388 -27.66 25.59 -9.72
CA TYR A 388 -26.74 24.46 -9.76
C TYR A 388 -26.74 23.80 -11.14
N TRP A 389 -27.89 23.41 -11.63
CA TRP A 389 -28.02 22.78 -12.95
C TRP A 389 -27.52 23.68 -14.08
N GLY A 390 -27.80 24.99 -14.01
CA GLY A 390 -27.30 25.99 -14.97
C GLY A 390 -25.75 26.07 -14.98
N ALA A 391 -25.12 25.90 -13.83
CA ALA A 391 -23.66 25.90 -13.70
C ALA A 391 -23.01 24.61 -14.20
N VAL A 392 -23.58 23.44 -13.90
CA VAL A 392 -22.92 22.14 -14.17
C VAL A 392 -23.24 21.54 -15.52
N ASN A 393 -24.46 21.78 -16.08
CA ASN A 393 -24.87 21.18 -17.35
C ASN A 393 -23.96 21.53 -18.53
N PRO A 394 -23.50 22.79 -18.72
CA PRO A 394 -22.58 23.12 -19.81
C PRO A 394 -21.27 22.31 -19.74
N ILE A 395 -20.77 22.01 -18.51
CA ILE A 395 -19.56 21.22 -18.30
C ILE A 395 -19.82 19.75 -18.67
N PHE A 396 -20.94 19.17 -18.23
CA PHE A 396 -21.28 17.79 -18.56
C PHE A 396 -21.62 17.61 -20.05
N ASP A 397 -22.20 18.61 -20.72
CA ASP A 397 -22.44 18.59 -22.16
C ASP A 397 -21.12 18.62 -22.94
N MET A 398 -20.16 19.43 -22.51
CA MET A 398 -18.80 19.42 -23.05
C MET A 398 -18.14 18.04 -22.87
N LEU A 399 -18.18 17.47 -21.66
CA LEU A 399 -17.64 16.13 -21.39
C LEU A 399 -18.35 15.03 -22.20
N LYS A 400 -19.63 15.18 -22.50
CA LYS A 400 -20.37 14.28 -23.38
C LYS A 400 -19.89 14.36 -24.82
N SER A 401 -19.67 15.55 -25.35
CA SER A 401 -19.07 15.76 -26.66
C SER A 401 -17.68 15.16 -26.76
N GLU A 402 -16.85 15.37 -25.76
CA GLU A 402 -15.49 14.80 -25.71
C GLU A 402 -15.51 13.27 -25.65
N LYS A 403 -16.48 12.68 -24.93
CA LYS A 403 -16.70 11.23 -24.94
C LYS A 403 -17.07 10.71 -26.32
N GLU A 404 -17.96 11.39 -27.02
CA GLU A 404 -18.38 11.03 -28.39
C GLU A 404 -17.21 11.13 -29.38
N ASN A 405 -16.29 12.06 -29.18
CA ASN A 405 -15.05 12.20 -29.92
C ASN A 405 -13.98 11.14 -29.55
N GLY A 406 -14.21 10.34 -28.51
CA GLY A 406 -13.25 9.33 -28.04
C GLY A 406 -12.07 9.88 -27.24
N SER A 407 -12.14 11.13 -26.82
CA SER A 407 -11.07 11.86 -26.11
C SER A 407 -10.66 11.20 -24.79
N ARG A 408 -9.41 11.39 -24.40
CA ARG A 408 -8.86 11.00 -23.10
C ARG A 408 -8.86 12.18 -22.13
N TRP A 409 -8.90 11.88 -20.83
CA TRP A 409 -8.82 12.90 -19.79
C TRP A 409 -7.53 13.72 -19.82
N SER A 410 -6.42 13.16 -20.34
CA SER A 410 -5.16 13.87 -20.55
C SER A 410 -5.22 14.93 -21.65
N GLU A 411 -6.21 14.84 -22.53
CA GLU A 411 -6.41 15.74 -23.68
C GLU A 411 -7.31 16.94 -23.35
N ILE A 412 -8.01 16.90 -22.21
CA ILE A 412 -8.84 18.01 -21.73
C ILE A 412 -7.95 19.17 -21.28
N VAL A 413 -8.02 20.25 -22.04
CA VAL A 413 -7.23 21.47 -21.78
C VAL A 413 -7.67 22.11 -20.47
N GLN A 414 -6.72 22.44 -19.60
CA GLN A 414 -6.97 23.11 -18.31
C GLN A 414 -8.13 22.47 -17.54
N LYS A 415 -8.11 21.12 -17.42
CA LYS A 415 -9.20 20.36 -16.80
C LYS A 415 -9.55 20.81 -15.38
N ASP A 416 -8.56 21.30 -14.62
CA ASP A 416 -8.78 21.79 -13.28
C ASP A 416 -9.66 23.06 -13.30
N GLU A 417 -9.32 24.01 -14.15
CA GLU A 417 -10.03 25.29 -14.29
C GLU A 417 -11.37 25.14 -15.03
N ASN A 418 -11.43 24.26 -16.03
CA ASN A 418 -12.62 24.12 -16.88
C ASN A 418 -13.61 23.06 -16.38
N VAL A 419 -13.18 22.13 -15.52
CA VAL A 419 -14.04 21.02 -15.06
C VAL A 419 -14.10 20.93 -13.54
N TYR A 420 -12.93 20.74 -12.86
CA TYR A 420 -12.97 20.39 -11.44
C TYR A 420 -13.37 21.57 -10.56
N VAL A 421 -12.72 22.73 -10.73
CA VAL A 421 -13.00 23.91 -9.92
C VAL A 421 -14.45 24.38 -10.07
N PRO A 422 -15.03 24.56 -11.28
CA PRO A 422 -16.41 25.01 -11.39
C PRO A 422 -17.43 23.99 -10.92
N LEU A 423 -17.21 22.67 -11.07
CA LEU A 423 -18.08 21.64 -10.50
C LEU A 423 -18.06 21.65 -8.98
N LEU A 424 -16.88 21.81 -8.37
CA LEU A 424 -16.75 21.87 -6.91
C LEU A 424 -17.29 23.19 -6.35
N GLN A 425 -17.16 24.30 -7.08
CA GLN A 425 -17.77 25.57 -6.67
C GLN A 425 -19.30 25.44 -6.66
N ALA A 426 -19.88 24.90 -7.74
CA ALA A 426 -21.33 24.67 -7.80
C ALA A 426 -21.82 23.72 -6.68
N PHE A 427 -21.03 22.69 -6.36
CA PHE A 427 -21.32 21.80 -5.23
C PHE A 427 -21.34 22.55 -3.89
N MET A 428 -20.32 23.39 -3.61
CA MET A 428 -20.25 24.16 -2.37
C MET A 428 -21.39 25.16 -2.25
N ASP A 429 -21.71 25.85 -3.34
CA ASP A 429 -22.79 26.85 -3.37
C ASP A 429 -24.13 26.18 -3.11
N GLU A 430 -24.37 24.99 -3.70
CA GLU A 430 -25.58 24.21 -3.51
C GLU A 430 -25.72 23.66 -2.08
N VAL A 431 -24.63 23.15 -1.49
CA VAL A 431 -24.61 22.73 -0.08
C VAL A 431 -24.96 23.90 0.85
N ASN A 432 -24.35 25.08 0.61
CA ASN A 432 -24.64 26.28 1.39
C ASN A 432 -26.10 26.74 1.22
N ARG A 433 -26.68 26.63 0.00
CA ARG A 433 -28.09 26.91 -0.24
C ARG A 433 -28.99 25.95 0.53
N ALA A 434 -28.74 24.66 0.40
CA ALA A 434 -29.54 23.63 1.08
C ALA A 434 -29.51 23.79 2.60
N TYR A 435 -28.35 24.13 3.18
CA TYR A 435 -28.24 24.39 4.63
C TYR A 435 -29.01 25.65 5.08
N LYS A 436 -29.19 26.66 4.20
CA LYS A 436 -30.07 27.82 4.50
C LYS A 436 -31.54 27.43 4.50
N GLU A 437 -31.94 26.51 3.61
CA GLU A 437 -33.29 26.02 3.47
C GLU A 437 -33.70 25.04 4.58
N ASP A 438 -32.86 24.07 4.89
CA ASP A 438 -33.07 23.10 5.97
C ASP A 438 -31.83 22.99 6.88
N LYS A 439 -32.00 23.34 8.14
CA LYS A 439 -30.94 23.27 9.15
C LYS A 439 -30.58 21.84 9.55
N ASN A 440 -31.41 20.84 9.25
CA ASN A 440 -31.13 19.42 9.47
C ASN A 440 -30.33 18.78 8.32
N MET A 441 -29.98 19.53 7.29
CA MET A 441 -29.19 19.05 6.14
C MET A 441 -27.88 18.35 6.56
N PRO A 442 -27.09 18.84 7.53
CA PRO A 442 -25.86 18.17 7.96
C PRO A 442 -26.08 16.75 8.51
N GLU A 443 -27.11 16.54 9.32
CA GLU A 443 -27.51 15.24 9.85
C GLU A 443 -27.86 14.27 8.73
N LYS A 444 -28.79 14.66 7.84
CA LYS A 444 -29.23 13.87 6.69
C LYS A 444 -28.06 13.49 5.78
N MET A 445 -27.13 14.41 5.55
CA MET A 445 -25.95 14.19 4.73
C MET A 445 -25.02 13.14 5.35
N ILE A 446 -24.77 13.21 6.64
CA ILE A 446 -23.96 12.20 7.34
C ILE A 446 -24.68 10.85 7.31
N GLU A 447 -25.98 10.77 7.60
CA GLU A 447 -26.76 9.53 7.49
C GLU A 447 -26.69 8.92 6.08
N TYR A 448 -26.78 9.75 5.03
CA TYR A 448 -26.58 9.27 3.66
C TYR A 448 -25.19 8.67 3.44
N LEU A 449 -24.13 9.29 3.99
CA LEU A 449 -22.75 8.88 3.78
C LEU A 449 -22.39 7.62 4.58
N ILE A 450 -22.81 7.53 5.83
CA ILE A 450 -22.46 6.41 6.72
C ILE A 450 -23.51 5.28 6.71
N GLY A 451 -24.69 5.51 6.15
CA GLY A 451 -25.82 4.58 6.22
C GLY A 451 -26.79 4.90 7.35
N LYS A 452 -27.90 4.17 7.39
CA LYS A 452 -28.99 4.38 8.37
C LYS A 452 -29.02 3.33 9.49
N GLU A 453 -28.24 2.27 9.34
CA GLU A 453 -28.21 1.15 10.30
C GLU A 453 -26.94 1.25 11.16
N ASP A 454 -26.98 0.66 12.34
CA ASP A 454 -25.82 0.55 13.21
C ASP A 454 -24.87 -0.54 12.72
N TYR A 455 -23.54 -0.29 12.73
CA TYR A 455 -22.56 -1.25 12.26
C TYR A 455 -21.14 -0.94 12.74
N TYR A 456 -20.27 -1.93 12.59
CA TYR A 456 -18.82 -1.79 12.74
C TYR A 456 -18.16 -1.65 11.36
N LYS A 457 -17.46 -0.54 11.12
CA LYS A 457 -16.64 -0.37 9.93
C LYS A 457 -15.23 -0.89 10.18
N ILE A 458 -14.83 -1.87 9.42
CA ILE A 458 -13.56 -2.57 9.55
C ILE A 458 -12.67 -2.22 8.36
N VAL A 459 -11.49 -1.67 8.63
CA VAL A 459 -10.55 -1.25 7.60
C VAL A 459 -9.19 -1.87 7.86
N SER A 460 -8.71 -2.71 6.95
CA SER A 460 -7.34 -3.22 7.01
C SER A 460 -6.35 -2.33 6.28
N HIS A 461 -5.17 -2.20 6.83
CA HIS A 461 -4.02 -1.51 6.25
C HIS A 461 -2.81 -2.45 6.20
N ASP A 462 -2.59 -3.11 5.07
CA ASP A 462 -1.53 -4.12 4.91
C ASP A 462 -0.14 -3.56 5.20
N SER A 463 0.14 -2.36 4.69
CA SER A 463 1.44 -1.70 4.88
C SER A 463 1.77 -1.39 6.35
N LYS A 464 0.73 -1.24 7.17
CA LYS A 464 0.84 -0.96 8.62
C LYS A 464 0.67 -2.21 9.47
N ARG A 465 0.27 -3.35 8.88
CA ARG A 465 -0.15 -4.59 9.56
C ARG A 465 -1.15 -4.27 10.69
N LEU A 466 -2.22 -3.57 10.32
CA LEU A 466 -3.18 -3.02 11.26
C LEU A 466 -4.60 -3.16 10.71
N THR A 467 -5.53 -3.63 11.53
CA THR A 467 -6.96 -3.54 11.28
C THR A 467 -7.58 -2.50 12.23
N LEU A 468 -8.35 -1.58 11.68
CA LEU A 468 -9.10 -0.58 12.44
C LEU A 468 -10.56 -1.00 12.50
N ILE A 469 -11.20 -0.85 13.68
CA ILE A 469 -12.63 -1.01 13.87
C ILE A 469 -13.18 0.36 14.30
N HIS A 470 -14.09 0.92 13.50
CA HIS A 470 -14.83 2.14 13.86
C HIS A 470 -16.28 1.76 14.18
N THR A 471 -16.81 2.32 15.27
CA THR A 471 -18.17 2.02 15.74
C THR A 471 -19.16 3.07 15.26
N PHE A 472 -20.14 2.69 14.48
CA PHE A 472 -21.23 3.57 14.07
C PHE A 472 -22.54 3.11 14.75
N ASN A 473 -22.73 3.56 15.98
CA ASN A 473 -23.87 3.24 16.85
C ASN A 473 -24.83 4.42 16.89
N MET A 474 -25.66 4.58 15.89
CA MET A 474 -26.57 5.74 15.76
C MET A 474 -27.90 5.55 16.50
N HIS A 475 -28.34 4.29 16.63
CA HIS A 475 -29.65 3.93 17.22
C HIS A 475 -29.51 3.17 18.53
N ASP A 476 -28.31 3.15 19.11
CA ASP A 476 -28.04 2.43 20.35
C ASP A 476 -28.34 0.92 20.28
N THR A 477 -28.10 0.28 19.10
CA THR A 477 -28.31 -1.18 18.95
C THR A 477 -27.04 -2.01 19.12
N LEU A 478 -25.85 -1.39 19.02
CA LEU A 478 -24.57 -2.06 19.24
C LEU A 478 -24.23 -2.19 20.73
N ASN A 479 -23.28 -3.04 21.04
CA ASN A 479 -22.69 -3.21 22.38
C ASN A 479 -23.69 -3.62 23.46
N LYS A 480 -24.70 -4.40 23.09
CA LYS A 480 -25.71 -4.84 24.06
C LYS A 480 -25.25 -6.02 24.90
N SER A 481 -25.46 -5.93 26.20
CA SER A 481 -25.14 -7.02 27.11
C SER A 481 -25.87 -8.31 26.73
N SER A 482 -25.23 -9.43 26.96
CA SER A 482 -25.84 -10.76 26.96
C SER A 482 -26.39 -11.08 28.37
N LYS A 483 -27.00 -12.26 28.53
CA LYS A 483 -27.47 -12.75 29.83
C LYS A 483 -26.31 -12.95 30.82
N ASP A 484 -25.14 -13.32 30.31
CA ASP A 484 -24.02 -13.79 31.12
C ASP A 484 -22.82 -12.81 31.11
N LYS A 485 -22.78 -11.85 30.16
CA LYS A 485 -21.63 -10.98 29.98
C LYS A 485 -22.02 -9.55 29.61
N VAL A 486 -21.27 -8.60 30.16
CA VAL A 486 -21.27 -7.19 29.76
C VAL A 486 -19.92 -6.89 29.12
N SER A 487 -19.89 -6.13 28.02
CA SER A 487 -18.64 -5.71 27.39
C SER A 487 -17.82 -4.82 28.32
N GLU A 488 -16.51 -5.02 28.36
CA GLU A 488 -15.59 -4.10 29.03
C GLU A 488 -15.31 -2.84 28.18
N ILE A 489 -15.61 -2.90 26.88
CA ILE A 489 -15.45 -1.78 25.92
C ILE A 489 -16.80 -1.08 25.80
N GLU A 490 -16.86 0.20 26.13
CA GLU A 490 -18.07 1.02 25.94
C GLU A 490 -18.13 1.55 24.51
N VAL A 491 -19.28 1.39 23.84
CA VAL A 491 -19.55 1.91 22.49
C VAL A 491 -20.68 2.95 22.59
N PRO A 492 -20.34 4.24 22.68
CA PRO A 492 -21.34 5.29 22.84
C PRO A 492 -22.19 5.48 21.59
N VAL A 493 -23.36 6.10 21.77
CA VAL A 493 -24.21 6.54 20.65
C VAL A 493 -23.51 7.67 19.88
N VAL A 494 -23.50 7.59 18.57
CA VAL A 494 -22.85 8.57 17.69
C VAL A 494 -23.60 9.89 17.70
N GLU A 495 -22.90 10.98 17.99
CA GLU A 495 -23.44 12.33 17.92
C GLU A 495 -23.43 12.81 16.46
N LEU A 496 -24.60 12.90 15.84
CA LEU A 496 -24.75 13.44 14.50
C LEU A 496 -24.57 14.97 14.48
N PRO A 497 -24.12 15.56 13.35
CA PRO A 497 -23.92 17.01 13.27
C PRO A 497 -25.23 17.76 13.13
N THR A 498 -25.31 18.93 13.75
CA THR A 498 -26.47 19.83 13.67
C THR A 498 -26.17 21.09 12.88
N ARG A 499 -24.89 21.41 12.64
CA ARG A 499 -24.49 22.65 11.96
C ARG A 499 -23.39 22.43 10.95
N LEU A 500 -23.54 23.07 9.79
CA LEU A 500 -22.45 23.33 8.85
C LEU A 500 -21.65 24.54 9.38
N ILE A 501 -20.38 24.33 9.64
CA ILE A 501 -19.45 25.39 10.13
C ILE A 501 -18.80 26.07 8.94
N ASP A 502 -18.19 25.27 8.05
CA ASP A 502 -17.49 25.77 6.87
C ASP A 502 -17.44 24.73 5.75
N ILE A 503 -17.36 25.20 4.51
CA ILE A 503 -17.05 24.38 3.33
C ILE A 503 -16.22 25.20 2.35
N GLY A 504 -15.06 24.67 1.95
CA GLY A 504 -14.12 25.39 1.08
C GLY A 504 -13.15 24.47 0.38
N PHE A 505 -12.40 25.02 -0.57
CA PHE A 505 -11.33 24.27 -1.22
C PHE A 505 -10.24 23.89 -0.22
N LYS A 506 -9.77 22.66 -0.30
CA LYS A 506 -8.57 22.23 0.41
C LYS A 506 -7.38 23.07 0.00
N PRO A 507 -6.57 23.61 0.94
CA PRO A 507 -5.41 24.43 0.61
C PRO A 507 -4.48 23.74 -0.42
N LYS A 508 -4.14 24.46 -1.49
CA LYS A 508 -3.31 23.99 -2.61
C LYS A 508 -3.90 22.82 -3.43
N SER A 509 -5.21 22.67 -3.46
CA SER A 509 -5.89 21.64 -4.26
C SER A 509 -7.00 22.28 -5.11
N ASN A 510 -7.04 21.91 -6.39
CA ASN A 510 -8.07 22.34 -7.35
C ASN A 510 -9.16 21.27 -7.56
N ASN A 511 -9.03 20.10 -6.95
CA ASN A 511 -9.95 18.97 -7.13
C ASN A 511 -10.52 18.40 -5.83
N THR A 512 -10.31 19.11 -4.71
CA THR A 512 -10.76 18.64 -3.39
C THR A 512 -11.32 19.81 -2.60
N VAL A 513 -12.49 19.59 -1.99
CA VAL A 513 -13.07 20.50 -0.99
C VAL A 513 -13.12 19.81 0.36
N GLU A 514 -13.02 20.59 1.43
CA GLU A 514 -13.17 20.16 2.81
C GLU A 514 -14.41 20.80 3.41
N MET A 515 -15.13 20.02 4.21
CA MET A 515 -16.33 20.45 4.92
C MET A 515 -16.14 20.20 6.40
N ILE A 516 -16.43 21.21 7.20
CA ILE A 516 -16.38 21.18 8.66
C ILE A 516 -17.81 21.30 9.19
N LEU A 517 -18.22 20.30 9.96
CA LEU A 517 -19.48 20.28 10.68
C LEU A 517 -19.19 20.34 12.20
N ASP A 518 -20.19 20.59 13.03
CA ASP A 518 -20.02 20.50 14.48
C ASP A 518 -19.89 19.05 14.97
N ASN A 519 -19.79 18.86 16.28
CA ASN A 519 -19.58 17.56 16.93
C ASN A 519 -18.33 16.79 16.46
N GLY A 520 -17.36 17.46 15.81
CA GLY A 520 -16.09 16.85 15.40
C GLY A 520 -16.10 16.20 14.02
N TRP A 521 -17.17 16.35 13.22
CA TRP A 521 -17.23 15.85 11.87
C TRP A 521 -16.46 16.74 10.90
N GLN A 522 -15.51 16.16 10.16
CA GLN A 522 -14.84 16.83 9.06
C GLN A 522 -14.66 15.86 7.89
N LEU A 523 -15.03 16.30 6.69
CA LEU A 523 -15.02 15.49 5.48
C LEU A 523 -14.18 16.13 4.38
N SER A 524 -13.63 15.27 3.52
CA SER A 524 -12.94 15.65 2.29
C SER A 524 -13.68 15.03 1.11
N PHE A 525 -13.97 15.84 0.10
CA PHE A 525 -14.66 15.48 -1.14
C PHE A 525 -13.71 15.70 -2.30
N ARG A 526 -13.22 14.64 -2.89
CA ARG A 526 -12.28 14.68 -4.01
C ARG A 526 -12.96 14.25 -5.29
N ILE A 527 -12.95 15.14 -6.31
CA ILE A 527 -13.44 14.82 -7.64
C ILE A 527 -12.31 14.27 -8.53
N HIS A 528 -12.60 13.20 -9.27
CA HIS A 528 -11.66 12.65 -10.24
C HIS A 528 -12.35 11.78 -11.29
N SER A 529 -11.64 11.50 -12.40
CA SER A 529 -12.10 10.57 -13.43
C SER A 529 -11.99 9.11 -12.96
N ALA A 530 -12.97 8.28 -13.36
CA ALA A 530 -12.95 6.84 -13.07
C ALA A 530 -12.23 6.01 -14.14
N SER A 531 -11.92 6.60 -15.29
CA SER A 531 -11.29 5.93 -16.43
C SER A 531 -10.33 6.88 -17.15
N THR A 532 -9.49 6.34 -18.03
CA THR A 532 -8.60 7.13 -18.89
C THR A 532 -9.36 7.83 -20.03
N LYS A 533 -10.52 7.30 -20.44
CA LYS A 533 -11.39 7.93 -21.41
C LYS A 533 -12.33 8.91 -20.72
N VAL A 534 -12.70 9.98 -21.42
CA VAL A 534 -13.65 10.97 -20.89
C VAL A 534 -15.02 10.32 -20.67
N GLU A 535 -15.60 10.58 -19.51
CA GLU A 535 -16.95 10.18 -19.13
C GLU A 535 -17.72 11.41 -18.61
N PRO A 536 -18.99 11.61 -18.99
CA PRO A 536 -19.82 12.70 -18.48
C PRO A 536 -20.35 12.39 -17.06
N SER A 537 -19.46 11.85 -16.22
CA SER A 537 -19.73 11.46 -14.85
C SER A 537 -18.41 11.29 -14.12
N LEU A 538 -18.20 12.00 -13.05
CA LEU A 538 -16.99 12.01 -12.26
C LEU A 538 -17.20 11.28 -10.94
N LYS A 539 -16.19 10.55 -10.48
CA LYS A 539 -16.18 10.00 -9.13
C LYS A 539 -16.00 11.13 -8.11
N PHE A 540 -16.69 10.97 -7.00
CA PHE A 540 -16.62 11.85 -5.86
C PHE A 540 -16.26 11.02 -4.63
N ASP A 541 -14.97 10.93 -4.34
CA ASP A 541 -14.47 10.18 -3.20
C ASP A 541 -14.66 11.00 -1.93
N VAL A 542 -15.44 10.46 -1.00
CA VAL A 542 -15.70 11.07 0.30
C VAL A 542 -14.90 10.35 1.37
N GLN A 543 -14.13 11.10 2.15
CA GLN A 543 -13.33 10.58 3.25
C GLN A 543 -13.55 11.39 4.52
N PHE A 544 -13.53 10.75 5.68
CA PHE A 544 -13.44 11.45 6.95
C PHE A 544 -12.02 11.96 7.18
N ILE A 545 -11.89 13.25 7.46
CA ILE A 545 -10.66 13.85 8.00
C ILE A 545 -10.68 13.72 9.52
N SER A 546 -11.86 13.93 10.12
CA SER A 546 -12.12 13.76 11.55
C SER A 546 -13.51 13.18 11.75
N MET A 547 -13.67 12.45 12.83
CA MET A 547 -14.95 11.90 13.32
C MET A 547 -15.14 12.30 14.78
N PRO A 548 -16.40 12.35 15.28
CA PRO A 548 -16.67 12.63 16.69
C PRO A 548 -16.02 11.61 17.63
N VAL A 549 -15.77 12.02 18.87
CA VAL A 549 -15.23 11.13 19.92
C VAL A 549 -16.16 9.94 20.18
N SER A 550 -17.47 10.11 19.94
CA SER A 550 -18.48 9.05 20.03
C SER A 550 -18.31 7.94 18.98
N VAL A 551 -17.57 8.15 17.89
CA VAL A 551 -17.11 7.08 17.01
C VAL A 551 -15.80 6.51 17.57
N CYS A 552 -15.89 5.44 18.33
CA CYS A 552 -14.71 4.77 18.86
C CYS A 552 -13.87 4.16 17.73
N THR A 553 -12.56 4.20 17.89
CA THR A 553 -11.62 3.56 16.95
C THR A 553 -10.69 2.61 17.70
N ILE A 554 -10.83 1.31 17.43
CA ILE A 554 -10.01 0.26 18.00
C ILE A 554 -8.93 -0.15 16.99
N LYS A 555 -7.71 -0.31 17.49
CA LYS A 555 -6.53 -0.65 16.67
C LYS A 555 -6.09 -2.08 16.97
N CYS A 556 -6.26 -2.97 16.02
CA CYS A 556 -5.90 -4.38 16.12
C CYS A 556 -4.62 -4.64 15.33
N VAL A 557 -3.50 -4.78 16.01
CA VAL A 557 -2.18 -5.03 15.39
C VAL A 557 -2.06 -6.50 15.03
N TRP A 558 -1.65 -6.80 13.82
CA TRP A 558 -1.46 -8.18 13.33
C TRP A 558 -0.23 -8.81 13.98
N LYS A 559 -0.41 -9.98 14.52
CA LYS A 559 0.66 -10.78 15.15
C LYS A 559 1.43 -11.64 14.15
#